data_9c130d8cc39fe46dda2427af82dac776
#
_entry.id   9c130d8cc39fe46dda2427af82dac776
#
_cell.length_a   1.000
_cell.length_b   1.000
_cell.length_c   1.000
_cell.angle_alpha   90.00
_cell.angle_beta   90.00
_cell.angle_gamma   90.00
#
_symmetry.space_group_name_H-M   'P 1'
#
loop_
_entity.id
_entity.type
_entity.pdbx_description
1 polymer ?
#
loop_
_entity_poly.entity_id
_entity_poly.type
_entity_poly.pdbx_seq_one_letter_code
_entity_poly.pdbx_strand_id
1 'polypeptide(L)'
;MPSADDIKQLAPTGKLRGGIAVAPAASAFFAIKSGGEVRGVTVDLLRSFAEQLKMPLALQVYDNSGQVTEAVAKGDCDITFMPQDAERAKKVDFGPAYYLIASTYLVPAGSAIQSIDEVNRAGVRIIAISSTTTSRSARRTAPNAAIEEVPSVEQLTDMARKGDGDAFALSHDSFVTLLPKLPGARVLPGNFQQTGIAVAVPKSRPAALKLAGQLLEAAKTSGLVGRALDAAGFTDAEVSP
;
A
#
# COMPACT_ATOMS: atom_id res chain seq x y z
N MET A 1 21.80 6.16 -19.83
CA MET A 1 22.27 5.68 -18.50
C MET A 1 22.15 6.83 -17.53
N PRO A 2 21.76 6.59 -16.28
CA PRO A 2 21.70 7.64 -15.27
C PRO A 2 23.09 8.23 -15.02
N SER A 3 23.16 9.53 -14.71
CA SER A 3 24.42 10.19 -14.34
C SER A 3 24.91 9.72 -12.96
N ALA A 4 26.19 9.90 -12.67
CA ALA A 4 26.74 9.60 -11.35
C ALA A 4 26.08 10.46 -10.25
N ASP A 5 25.66 11.68 -10.59
CA ASP A 5 24.96 12.56 -9.65
C ASP A 5 23.52 12.07 -9.37
N ASP A 6 22.79 11.62 -10.41
CA ASP A 6 21.46 11.03 -10.21
C ASP A 6 21.53 9.82 -9.25
N ILE A 7 22.52 8.95 -9.46
CA ILE A 7 22.73 7.77 -8.61
C ILE A 7 23.09 8.20 -7.18
N LYS A 8 23.97 9.21 -7.02
CA LYS A 8 24.37 9.70 -5.70
C LYS A 8 23.21 10.34 -4.94
N GLN A 9 22.29 11.01 -5.63
CA GLN A 9 21.08 11.54 -4.99
C GLN A 9 20.12 10.44 -4.56
N LEU A 10 19.96 9.39 -5.36
CA LEU A 10 19.08 8.25 -5.02
C LEU A 10 19.70 7.34 -3.95
N ALA A 11 21.01 7.09 -4.01
CA ALA A 11 21.70 6.15 -3.11
C ALA A 11 22.99 6.78 -2.54
N PRO A 12 22.88 7.79 -1.65
CA PRO A 12 24.00 8.58 -1.18
C PRO A 12 25.03 7.79 -0.38
N THR A 13 24.69 6.61 0.11
CA THR A 13 25.58 5.74 0.92
C THR A 13 26.29 4.66 0.10
N GLY A 14 26.16 4.67 -1.22
CA GLY A 14 26.72 3.64 -2.12
C GLY A 14 25.96 2.32 -2.14
N LYS A 15 24.82 2.26 -1.46
CA LYS A 15 23.83 1.14 -1.50
C LYS A 15 22.43 1.72 -1.56
N LEU A 16 21.53 1.02 -2.24
CA LEU A 16 20.10 1.37 -2.29
C LEU A 16 19.42 0.90 -1.01
N ARG A 17 19.00 1.83 -0.14
CA ARG A 17 18.26 1.53 1.09
C ARG A 17 16.77 1.57 0.80
N GLY A 18 16.18 0.39 0.59
CA GLY A 18 14.76 0.22 0.29
C GLY A 18 13.93 0.04 1.55
N GLY A 19 12.96 0.93 1.79
CA GLY A 19 11.97 0.77 2.86
C GLY A 19 10.82 -0.13 2.43
N ILE A 20 10.44 -1.10 3.25
CA ILE A 20 9.36 -2.04 2.98
C ILE A 20 8.37 -2.04 4.14
N ALA A 21 7.09 -1.81 3.84
CA ALA A 21 6.02 -2.11 4.77
C ALA A 21 5.62 -3.58 4.61
N VAL A 22 5.75 -4.36 5.67
CA VAL A 22 5.12 -5.67 5.72
C VAL A 22 3.66 -5.47 6.08
N ALA A 23 2.79 -5.72 5.11
CA ALA A 23 1.38 -5.57 5.34
C ALA A 23 0.87 -6.61 6.34
N PRO A 24 0.12 -6.22 7.38
CA PRO A 24 -0.46 -7.13 8.33
C PRO A 24 -1.49 -8.10 7.70
N ALA A 25 -2.20 -7.64 6.68
CA ALA A 25 -2.98 -8.51 5.82
C ALA A 25 -2.06 -8.94 4.69
N ALA A 26 -1.62 -10.15 4.71
CA ALA A 26 -0.86 -10.88 3.71
C ALA A 26 -1.07 -10.40 2.24
N SER A 27 -0.94 -9.10 2.00
CA SER A 27 -1.03 -8.51 0.70
C SER A 27 0.37 -8.45 0.13
N ALA A 28 0.69 -9.43 -0.69
CA ALA A 28 1.95 -9.51 -1.41
C ALA A 28 2.17 -8.36 -2.42
N PHE A 29 1.17 -7.46 -2.58
CA PHE A 29 1.35 -6.18 -3.23
C PHE A 29 2.50 -5.37 -2.68
N PHE A 30 2.59 -5.33 -1.37
CA PHE A 30 3.69 -4.68 -0.68
C PHE A 30 4.76 -5.74 -0.46
N ALA A 31 4.77 -6.29 0.73
CA ALA A 31 5.63 -7.38 1.10
C ALA A 31 4.98 -8.21 2.21
N ILE A 32 5.26 -9.49 2.21
CA ILE A 32 4.91 -10.41 3.29
C ILE A 32 6.19 -11.01 3.86
N LYS A 33 6.17 -11.29 5.16
CA LYS A 33 7.25 -11.99 5.84
C LYS A 33 6.86 -13.46 6.01
N SER A 34 7.66 -14.37 5.46
CA SER A 34 7.43 -15.81 5.55
C SER A 34 8.76 -16.53 5.72
N GLY A 35 8.89 -17.38 6.75
CA GLY A 35 10.11 -18.15 6.98
C GLY A 35 11.37 -17.30 7.23
N GLY A 36 11.23 -16.07 7.70
CA GLY A 36 12.36 -15.14 7.89
C GLY A 36 12.72 -14.31 6.65
N GLU A 37 12.16 -14.63 5.50
CA GLU A 37 12.37 -13.88 4.26
C GLU A 37 11.23 -12.89 4.00
N VAL A 38 11.57 -11.80 3.30
CA VAL A 38 10.61 -10.81 2.83
C VAL A 38 10.45 -10.96 1.32
N ARG A 39 9.21 -11.10 0.86
CA ARG A 39 8.86 -11.25 -0.55
C ARG A 39 7.63 -10.42 -0.90
N GLY A 40 7.44 -10.11 -2.18
CA GLY A 40 6.31 -9.37 -2.71
C GLY A 40 6.74 -8.36 -3.76
N VAL A 41 5.77 -7.72 -4.39
CA VAL A 41 5.99 -6.84 -5.56
C VAL A 41 7.00 -5.73 -5.27
N THR A 42 6.91 -5.07 -4.11
CA THR A 42 7.85 -3.99 -3.76
C THR A 42 9.28 -4.48 -3.57
N VAL A 43 9.46 -5.72 -3.08
CA VAL A 43 10.78 -6.35 -2.93
C VAL A 43 11.39 -6.63 -4.29
N ASP A 44 10.62 -7.17 -5.22
CA ASP A 44 11.08 -7.53 -6.57
C ASP A 44 11.43 -6.27 -7.37
N LEU A 45 10.65 -5.22 -7.24
CA LEU A 45 10.95 -3.91 -7.85
C LEU A 45 12.26 -3.33 -7.29
N LEU A 46 12.46 -3.33 -5.97
CA LEU A 46 13.69 -2.82 -5.36
C LEU A 46 14.93 -3.63 -5.73
N ARG A 47 14.80 -4.96 -5.83
CA ARG A 47 15.87 -5.83 -6.33
C ARG A 47 16.26 -5.47 -7.76
N SER A 48 15.27 -5.37 -8.65
CA SER A 48 15.50 -4.98 -10.04
C SER A 48 16.16 -3.60 -10.16
N PHE A 49 15.75 -2.63 -9.34
CA PHE A 49 16.36 -1.29 -9.33
C PHE A 49 17.82 -1.34 -8.92
N ALA A 50 18.15 -2.08 -7.86
CA ALA A 50 19.52 -2.25 -7.40
C ALA A 50 20.40 -2.95 -8.44
N GLU A 51 19.88 -3.98 -9.11
CA GLU A 51 20.56 -4.67 -10.22
C GLU A 51 20.83 -3.75 -11.40
N GLN A 52 19.84 -2.97 -11.84
CA GLN A 52 20.00 -2.01 -12.94
C GLN A 52 21.03 -0.94 -12.60
N LEU A 53 21.09 -0.51 -11.34
CA LEU A 53 22.05 0.48 -10.84
C LEU A 53 23.42 -0.15 -10.49
N LYS A 54 23.55 -1.47 -10.55
CA LYS A 54 24.76 -2.25 -10.20
C LYS A 54 25.26 -1.92 -8.79
N MET A 55 24.36 -1.84 -7.83
CA MET A 55 24.68 -1.51 -6.44
C MET A 55 24.04 -2.49 -5.45
N PRO A 56 24.59 -2.61 -4.23
CA PRO A 56 23.99 -3.41 -3.18
C PRO A 56 22.62 -2.89 -2.78
N LEU A 57 21.67 -3.79 -2.50
CA LEU A 57 20.37 -3.50 -1.90
C LEU A 57 20.41 -3.76 -0.39
N ALA A 58 19.93 -2.79 0.39
CA ALA A 58 19.68 -2.95 1.82
C ALA A 58 18.20 -2.74 2.10
N LEU A 59 17.47 -3.84 2.36
CA LEU A 59 16.05 -3.78 2.71
C LEU A 59 15.87 -3.45 4.20
N GLN A 60 15.00 -2.50 4.49
CA GLN A 60 14.60 -2.13 5.84
C GLN A 60 13.10 -2.40 5.98
N VAL A 61 12.75 -3.25 6.95
CA VAL A 61 11.39 -3.76 7.12
C VAL A 61 10.70 -3.02 8.25
N TYR A 62 9.47 -2.57 8.00
CA TYR A 62 8.62 -1.83 8.93
C TYR A 62 7.24 -2.47 9.02
N ASP A 63 6.59 -2.34 10.17
CA ASP A 63 5.30 -2.99 10.43
C ASP A 63 4.13 -2.36 9.66
N ASN A 64 4.29 -1.11 9.21
CA ASN A 64 3.25 -0.41 8.46
C ASN A 64 3.82 0.71 7.59
N SER A 65 3.01 1.18 6.65
CA SER A 65 3.40 2.23 5.71
C SER A 65 3.58 3.63 6.35
N GLY A 66 3.04 3.85 7.54
CA GLY A 66 3.30 5.08 8.30
C GLY A 66 4.74 5.16 8.78
N GLN A 67 5.26 4.07 9.37
CA GLN A 67 6.66 3.97 9.79
C GLN A 67 7.63 4.13 8.60
N VAL A 68 7.32 3.51 7.46
CA VAL A 68 8.12 3.68 6.23
C VAL A 68 8.12 5.13 5.77
N THR A 69 6.96 5.81 5.84
CA THR A 69 6.87 7.24 5.47
C THR A 69 7.81 8.09 6.32
N GLU A 70 7.84 7.86 7.64
CA GLU A 70 8.74 8.58 8.55
C GLU A 70 10.22 8.26 8.28
N ALA A 71 10.55 7.00 7.99
CA ALA A 71 11.91 6.58 7.69
C ALA A 71 12.44 7.22 6.40
N VAL A 72 11.62 7.29 5.35
CA VAL A 72 11.97 7.99 4.10
C VAL A 72 12.09 9.49 4.35
N ALA A 73 11.17 10.10 5.08
CA ALA A 73 11.22 11.53 5.40
C ALA A 73 12.49 11.93 6.16
N LYS A 74 12.99 11.06 7.04
CA LYS A 74 14.24 11.27 7.79
C LYS A 74 15.50 10.92 6.99
N GLY A 75 15.36 10.28 5.83
CA GLY A 75 16.49 9.80 5.03
C GLY A 75 17.13 8.51 5.56
N ASP A 76 16.44 7.77 6.40
CA ASP A 76 16.86 6.42 6.83
C ASP A 76 16.71 5.42 5.68
N CYS A 77 15.68 5.60 4.83
CA CYS A 77 15.50 4.92 3.55
C CYS A 77 15.67 5.91 2.39
N ASP A 78 16.14 5.41 1.26
CA ASP A 78 16.34 6.19 0.03
C ASP A 78 15.12 6.11 -0.89
N ILE A 79 14.42 5.00 -0.87
CA ILE A 79 13.31 4.69 -1.77
C ILE A 79 12.32 3.73 -1.12
N THR A 80 11.07 3.87 -1.46
CA THR A 80 10.01 2.93 -1.07
C THR A 80 8.86 2.96 -2.08
N PHE A 81 7.88 2.07 -1.88
CA PHE A 81 6.58 2.10 -2.55
C PHE A 81 5.48 2.17 -1.51
N MET A 82 4.57 3.12 -1.66
CA MET A 82 3.47 3.30 -0.72
C MET A 82 2.25 3.94 -1.38
N PRO A 83 1.04 3.81 -0.78
CA PRO A 83 -0.13 4.53 -1.27
C PRO A 83 0.08 6.04 -1.20
N GLN A 84 -0.22 6.72 -2.30
CA GLN A 84 -0.17 8.19 -2.37
C GLN A 84 -1.32 8.80 -1.57
N ASP A 85 -1.01 9.82 -0.78
CA ASP A 85 -2.01 10.73 -0.20
C ASP A 85 -1.39 12.09 0.15
N ALA A 86 -2.26 13.08 0.38
CA ALA A 86 -1.85 14.46 0.63
C ALA A 86 -1.00 14.62 1.90
N GLU A 87 -1.24 13.83 2.96
CA GLU A 87 -0.49 13.91 4.21
C GLU A 87 0.93 13.36 4.03
N ARG A 88 1.08 12.25 3.31
CA ARG A 88 2.40 11.70 2.97
C ARG A 88 3.16 12.59 2.02
N ALA A 89 2.48 13.21 1.04
CA ALA A 89 3.08 14.15 0.10
C ALA A 89 3.69 15.40 0.78
N LYS A 90 3.29 15.72 2.00
CA LYS A 90 3.96 16.75 2.81
C LYS A 90 5.36 16.32 3.29
N LYS A 91 5.62 15.00 3.39
CA LYS A 91 6.83 14.43 3.99
C LYS A 91 7.79 13.81 2.99
N VAL A 92 7.28 13.28 1.88
CA VAL A 92 8.04 12.59 0.85
C VAL A 92 7.64 13.10 -0.53
N ASP A 93 8.48 12.86 -1.54
CA ASP A 93 8.15 13.16 -2.94
C ASP A 93 7.73 11.86 -3.63
N PHE A 94 6.60 11.88 -4.32
CA PHE A 94 6.03 10.76 -5.06
C PHE A 94 6.35 10.84 -6.54
N GLY A 95 6.76 9.71 -7.12
CA GLY A 95 6.84 9.47 -8.55
C GLY A 95 5.62 8.69 -9.07
N PRO A 96 5.75 8.02 -10.23
CA PRO A 96 4.66 7.23 -10.80
C PRO A 96 4.21 6.09 -9.90
N ALA A 97 2.98 5.65 -10.08
CA ALA A 97 2.44 4.46 -9.43
C ALA A 97 2.68 3.22 -10.31
N TYR A 98 2.82 2.05 -9.72
CA TYR A 98 2.85 0.79 -10.46
C TYR A 98 1.50 0.07 -10.44
N TYR A 99 0.64 0.37 -9.47
CA TYR A 99 -0.64 -0.27 -9.27
C TYR A 99 -1.66 0.71 -8.65
N LEU A 100 -2.94 0.51 -8.95
CA LEU A 100 -4.04 1.24 -8.33
C LEU A 100 -4.78 0.33 -7.35
N ILE A 101 -4.64 0.61 -6.05
CA ILE A 101 -5.37 -0.10 -5.01
C ILE A 101 -6.76 0.52 -4.83
N ALA A 102 -7.79 -0.29 -4.91
CA ALA A 102 -9.17 0.11 -4.63
C ALA A 102 -9.52 -0.19 -3.17
N SER A 103 -10.13 0.78 -2.47
CA SER A 103 -10.65 0.60 -1.11
C SER A 103 -12.17 0.55 -1.12
N THR A 104 -12.71 -0.41 -0.39
CA THR A 104 -14.16 -0.64 -0.27
C THR A 104 -14.51 -1.03 1.17
N TYR A 105 -15.77 -1.42 1.39
CA TYR A 105 -16.24 -1.90 2.68
C TYR A 105 -16.64 -3.37 2.60
N LEU A 106 -16.31 -4.11 3.65
CA LEU A 106 -16.93 -5.39 3.98
C LEU A 106 -18.01 -5.12 5.02
N VAL A 107 -19.14 -5.78 4.88
CA VAL A 107 -20.22 -5.78 5.88
C VAL A 107 -20.44 -7.18 6.44
N PRO A 108 -20.78 -7.31 7.73
CA PRO A 108 -20.97 -8.61 8.37
C PRO A 108 -22.20 -9.35 7.83
N ALA A 109 -22.31 -10.62 8.17
CA ALA A 109 -23.48 -11.45 7.85
C ALA A 109 -24.76 -10.79 8.36
N GLY A 110 -25.81 -10.79 7.54
CA GLY A 110 -27.13 -10.21 7.90
C GLY A 110 -27.19 -8.69 7.86
N SER A 111 -26.12 -7.99 7.48
CA SER A 111 -26.15 -6.52 7.34
C SER A 111 -27.17 -6.08 6.29
N ALA A 112 -27.97 -5.05 6.63
CA ALA A 112 -28.92 -4.41 5.72
C ALA A 112 -28.24 -3.45 4.72
N ILE A 113 -26.97 -3.08 4.95
CA ILE A 113 -26.22 -2.16 4.08
C ILE A 113 -25.89 -2.86 2.77
N GLN A 114 -26.33 -2.32 1.64
CA GLN A 114 -26.19 -2.93 0.31
C GLN A 114 -25.22 -2.18 -0.61
N SER A 115 -24.94 -0.92 -0.32
CA SER A 115 -24.09 -0.06 -1.16
C SER A 115 -23.12 0.78 -0.32
N ILE A 116 -22.09 1.31 -0.99
CA ILE A 116 -21.11 2.20 -0.38
C ILE A 116 -21.77 3.47 0.16
N ASP A 117 -22.76 4.01 -0.56
CA ASP A 117 -23.46 5.24 -0.15
C ASP A 117 -24.26 5.02 1.14
N GLU A 118 -24.77 3.84 1.36
CA GLU A 118 -25.50 3.49 2.58
C GLU A 118 -24.59 3.41 3.82
N VAL A 119 -23.29 3.31 3.67
CA VAL A 119 -22.35 3.36 4.78
C VAL A 119 -22.26 4.77 5.38
N ASN A 120 -22.46 5.81 4.55
CA ASN A 120 -22.38 7.20 4.99
C ASN A 120 -23.67 7.67 5.71
N ARG A 121 -24.04 7.02 6.80
CA ARG A 121 -25.25 7.37 7.60
C ARG A 121 -24.93 7.50 9.07
N ALA A 122 -25.65 8.40 9.75
CA ALA A 122 -25.60 8.48 11.21
C ALA A 122 -25.99 7.14 11.85
N GLY A 123 -25.23 6.74 12.85
CA GLY A 123 -25.38 5.45 13.54
C GLY A 123 -24.61 4.29 12.92
N VAL A 124 -24.08 4.42 11.70
CA VAL A 124 -23.16 3.43 11.12
C VAL A 124 -21.77 3.59 11.74
N ARG A 125 -21.22 2.46 12.20
CA ARG A 125 -19.87 2.36 12.75
C ARG A 125 -18.94 1.67 11.77
N ILE A 126 -17.96 2.44 11.24
CA ILE A 126 -16.92 1.95 10.32
C ILE A 126 -15.69 1.62 11.13
N ILE A 127 -15.17 0.39 10.97
CA ILE A 127 -13.87 -0.01 11.56
C ILE A 127 -12.79 0.08 10.48
N ALA A 128 -11.70 0.76 10.78
CA ALA A 128 -10.58 0.95 9.84
C ALA A 128 -9.23 0.83 10.55
N ILE A 129 -8.15 0.56 9.81
CA ILE A 129 -6.81 0.48 10.40
C ILE A 129 -6.23 1.89 10.50
N SER A 130 -5.72 2.21 11.69
CA SER A 130 -5.10 3.50 11.98
C SER A 130 -3.93 3.84 11.05
N SER A 131 -3.75 5.12 10.77
CA SER A 131 -2.63 5.65 9.95
C SER A 131 -2.59 5.15 8.50
N THR A 132 -3.69 4.59 7.99
CA THR A 132 -3.81 4.16 6.58
C THR A 132 -4.47 5.24 5.71
N THR A 133 -4.19 5.20 4.39
CA THR A 133 -4.92 6.00 3.40
C THR A 133 -6.39 5.63 3.37
N THR A 134 -6.71 4.35 3.55
CA THR A 134 -8.08 3.84 3.58
C THR A 134 -8.89 4.46 4.72
N SER A 135 -8.34 4.51 5.95
CA SER A 135 -9.03 5.17 7.08
C SER A 135 -9.26 6.66 6.82
N ARG A 136 -8.22 7.37 6.35
CA ARG A 136 -8.38 8.80 6.01
C ARG A 136 -9.42 9.04 4.92
N SER A 137 -9.48 8.16 3.94
CA SER A 137 -10.47 8.27 2.86
C SER A 137 -11.87 7.91 3.32
N ALA A 138 -12.04 6.86 4.12
CA ALA A 138 -13.34 6.54 4.71
C ALA A 138 -13.89 7.73 5.50
N ARG A 139 -13.05 8.39 6.30
CA ARG A 139 -13.44 9.61 7.04
C ARG A 139 -13.89 10.76 6.13
N ARG A 140 -13.25 10.91 4.97
CA ARG A 140 -13.59 11.94 3.99
C ARG A 140 -14.86 11.61 3.20
N THR A 141 -15.06 10.35 2.83
CA THR A 141 -16.17 9.91 1.96
C THR A 141 -17.42 9.50 2.73
N ALA A 142 -17.30 9.18 4.01
CA ALA A 142 -18.42 8.84 4.89
C ALA A 142 -18.44 9.74 6.16
N PRO A 143 -18.57 11.05 6.01
CA PRO A 143 -18.48 12.00 7.14
C PRO A 143 -19.62 11.88 8.15
N ASN A 144 -20.75 11.24 7.80
CA ASN A 144 -21.88 11.03 8.68
C ASN A 144 -21.77 9.76 9.54
N ALA A 145 -20.88 8.84 9.18
CA ALA A 145 -20.62 7.61 9.93
C ALA A 145 -19.58 7.85 11.04
N ALA A 146 -19.65 7.05 12.09
CA ALA A 146 -18.61 6.99 13.11
C ALA A 146 -17.46 6.13 12.63
N ILE A 147 -16.20 6.59 12.75
CA ILE A 147 -15.03 5.81 12.39
C ILE A 147 -14.24 5.47 13.64
N GLU A 148 -14.12 4.17 13.90
CA GLU A 148 -13.28 3.59 14.93
C GLU A 148 -12.00 3.04 14.27
N GLU A 149 -10.85 3.45 14.77
CA GLU A 149 -9.56 3.00 14.25
C GLU A 149 -8.95 1.94 15.15
N VAL A 150 -8.48 0.85 14.53
CA VAL A 150 -7.79 -0.25 15.19
C VAL A 150 -6.35 -0.36 14.69
N PRO A 151 -5.41 -0.88 15.50
CA PRO A 151 -4.00 -0.91 15.13
C PRO A 151 -3.64 -1.95 14.08
N SER A 152 -4.47 -3.00 13.88
CA SER A 152 -4.10 -4.13 13.02
C SER A 152 -5.27 -4.74 12.27
N VAL A 153 -4.96 -5.46 11.20
CA VAL A 153 -5.92 -6.28 10.45
C VAL A 153 -6.47 -7.43 11.29
N GLU A 154 -5.66 -7.98 12.20
CA GLU A 154 -6.09 -9.03 13.12
C GLU A 154 -7.26 -8.56 13.97
N GLN A 155 -7.11 -7.40 14.62
CA GLN A 155 -8.17 -6.84 15.44
C GLN A 155 -9.41 -6.48 14.61
N LEU A 156 -9.22 -5.88 13.43
CA LEU A 156 -10.33 -5.61 12.51
C LEU A 156 -11.08 -6.89 12.12
N THR A 157 -10.35 -7.96 11.82
CA THR A 157 -10.93 -9.26 11.45
C THR A 157 -11.69 -9.89 12.60
N ASP A 158 -11.17 -9.78 13.83
CA ASP A 158 -11.82 -10.29 15.04
C ASP A 158 -13.13 -9.53 15.33
N MET A 159 -13.12 -8.21 15.15
CA MET A 159 -14.33 -7.39 15.27
C MET A 159 -15.35 -7.77 14.18
N ALA A 160 -14.91 -7.96 12.94
CA ALA A 160 -15.78 -8.40 11.85
C ALA A 160 -16.44 -9.77 12.14
N ARG A 161 -15.68 -10.70 12.69
CA ARG A 161 -16.18 -12.04 13.08
C ARG A 161 -17.21 -11.97 14.20
N LYS A 162 -17.06 -11.03 15.12
CA LYS A 162 -17.98 -10.80 16.25
C LYS A 162 -19.20 -9.96 15.86
N GLY A 163 -19.21 -9.36 14.67
CA GLY A 163 -20.22 -8.37 14.27
C GLY A 163 -20.10 -7.04 15.05
N ASP A 164 -18.91 -6.74 15.56
CA ASP A 164 -18.63 -5.54 16.33
C ASP A 164 -18.22 -4.37 15.42
N GLY A 165 -19.14 -3.96 14.58
CA GLY A 165 -19.03 -2.91 13.57
C GLY A 165 -20.02 -3.15 12.44
N ASP A 166 -20.47 -2.08 11.79
CA ASP A 166 -21.44 -2.15 10.70
C ASP A 166 -20.78 -2.28 9.33
N ALA A 167 -19.58 -1.70 9.18
CA ALA A 167 -18.77 -1.76 7.98
C ALA A 167 -17.26 -1.78 8.34
N PHE A 168 -16.47 -2.48 7.54
CA PHE A 168 -15.02 -2.64 7.73
C PHE A 168 -14.29 -2.15 6.50
N ALA A 169 -13.42 -1.14 6.65
CA ALA A 169 -12.75 -0.47 5.54
C ALA A 169 -11.36 -1.04 5.29
N LEU A 170 -11.13 -1.67 4.15
CA LEU A 170 -9.83 -2.14 3.68
C LEU A 170 -9.73 -2.02 2.15
N SER A 171 -8.58 -2.40 1.59
CA SER A 171 -8.47 -2.62 0.16
C SER A 171 -9.28 -3.86 -0.27
N HIS A 172 -9.81 -3.83 -1.49
CA HIS A 172 -10.53 -4.95 -2.07
C HIS A 172 -9.72 -6.24 -1.98
N ASP A 173 -8.44 -6.19 -2.30
CA ASP A 173 -7.52 -7.34 -2.29
C ASP A 173 -7.35 -7.94 -0.89
N SER A 174 -7.32 -7.10 0.14
CA SER A 174 -7.27 -7.59 1.53
C SER A 174 -8.51 -8.41 1.88
N PHE A 175 -9.67 -8.02 1.36
CA PHE A 175 -10.90 -8.76 1.60
C PHE A 175 -10.93 -10.12 0.91
N VAL A 176 -10.32 -10.28 -0.27
CA VAL A 176 -10.20 -11.60 -0.93
C VAL A 176 -9.54 -12.61 0.02
N THR A 177 -8.52 -12.18 0.76
CA THR A 177 -7.82 -13.04 1.73
C THR A 177 -8.62 -13.26 3.03
N LEU A 178 -9.48 -12.31 3.40
CA LEU A 178 -10.22 -12.35 4.67
C LEU A 178 -11.58 -13.04 4.58
N LEU A 179 -12.28 -12.94 3.43
CA LEU A 179 -13.61 -13.52 3.23
C LEU A 179 -13.73 -14.99 3.64
N PRO A 180 -12.76 -15.87 3.34
CA PRO A 180 -12.82 -17.27 3.78
C PRO A 180 -12.89 -17.45 5.30
N LYS A 181 -12.46 -16.44 6.06
CA LYS A 181 -12.43 -16.43 7.54
C LYS A 181 -13.68 -15.78 8.16
N LEU A 182 -14.55 -15.22 7.34
CA LEU A 182 -15.71 -14.43 7.75
C LEU A 182 -17.00 -14.94 7.08
N PRO A 183 -17.52 -16.10 7.49
CA PRO A 183 -18.70 -16.71 6.87
C PRO A 183 -19.90 -15.76 6.84
N GLY A 184 -20.52 -15.61 5.68
CA GLY A 184 -21.69 -14.76 5.47
C GLY A 184 -21.41 -13.25 5.35
N ALA A 185 -20.18 -12.81 5.60
CA ALA A 185 -19.78 -11.45 5.29
C ALA A 185 -19.67 -11.25 3.78
N ARG A 186 -19.87 -10.03 3.32
CA ARG A 186 -19.75 -9.68 1.90
C ARG A 186 -19.05 -8.36 1.70
N VAL A 187 -18.35 -8.23 0.59
CA VAL A 187 -17.74 -6.98 0.13
C VAL A 187 -18.80 -6.21 -0.66
N LEU A 188 -18.95 -4.91 -0.36
CA LEU A 188 -19.83 -4.05 -1.11
C LEU A 188 -19.31 -3.82 -2.53
N PRO A 189 -20.20 -3.77 -3.54
CA PRO A 189 -19.79 -3.49 -4.90
C PRO A 189 -19.24 -2.06 -5.05
N GLY A 190 -18.27 -1.89 -5.93
CA GLY A 190 -17.59 -0.62 -6.16
C GLY A 190 -16.50 -0.31 -5.14
N ASN A 191 -16.05 0.93 -5.13
CA ASN A 191 -15.03 1.41 -4.22
C ASN A 191 -15.30 2.87 -3.83
N PHE A 192 -14.90 3.26 -2.62
CA PHE A 192 -14.99 4.66 -2.17
C PHE A 192 -13.68 5.42 -2.44
N GLN A 193 -12.64 4.73 -2.86
CA GLN A 193 -11.34 5.32 -3.21
C GLN A 193 -10.55 4.38 -4.11
N GLN A 194 -9.78 5.00 -5.02
CA GLN A 194 -8.63 4.39 -5.66
C GLN A 194 -7.38 5.20 -5.34
N THR A 195 -6.28 4.51 -5.07
CA THR A 195 -5.02 5.13 -4.67
C THR A 195 -3.86 4.46 -5.39
N GLY A 196 -3.01 5.26 -6.02
CA GLY A 196 -1.78 4.75 -6.63
C GLY A 196 -0.79 4.25 -5.57
N ILE A 197 -0.26 3.05 -5.78
CA ILE A 197 0.93 2.58 -5.07
C ILE A 197 2.13 3.08 -5.86
N ALA A 198 2.72 4.15 -5.38
CA ALA A 198 3.75 4.90 -6.09
C ALA A 198 5.12 4.76 -5.46
N VAL A 199 6.15 4.94 -6.28
CA VAL A 199 7.50 5.11 -5.79
C VAL A 199 7.61 6.42 -5.02
N ALA A 200 8.30 6.40 -3.88
CA ALA A 200 8.53 7.58 -3.05
C ALA A 200 9.99 7.67 -2.60
N VAL A 201 10.49 8.89 -2.56
CA VAL A 201 11.86 9.24 -2.15
C VAL A 201 11.83 10.39 -1.12
N PRO A 202 12.92 10.62 -0.37
CA PRO A 202 13.01 11.79 0.51
C PRO A 202 12.81 13.09 -0.26
N LYS A 203 12.20 14.08 0.39
CA LYS A 203 12.02 15.42 -0.18
C LYS A 203 13.33 16.06 -0.60
N SER A 204 13.22 17.00 -1.54
CA SER A 204 14.35 17.82 -2.02
C SER A 204 15.46 17.02 -2.73
N ARG A 205 15.12 15.88 -3.32
CA ARG A 205 16.00 15.05 -4.14
C ARG A 205 15.43 14.86 -5.55
N PRO A 206 15.33 15.91 -6.38
CA PRO A 206 14.64 15.83 -7.68
C PRO A 206 15.28 14.84 -8.65
N ALA A 207 16.60 14.68 -8.64
CA ALA A 207 17.28 13.70 -9.46
C ALA A 207 17.00 12.26 -8.99
N ALA A 208 16.92 12.04 -7.67
CA ALA A 208 16.49 10.75 -7.12
C ALA A 208 15.07 10.39 -7.56
N LEU A 209 14.13 11.35 -7.47
CA LEU A 209 12.74 11.15 -7.90
C LEU A 209 12.66 10.83 -9.40
N LYS A 210 13.36 11.60 -10.23
CA LYS A 210 13.43 11.38 -11.67
C LYS A 210 13.98 9.99 -12.00
N LEU A 211 15.09 9.60 -11.38
CA LEU A 211 15.71 8.30 -11.60
C LEU A 211 14.81 7.15 -11.14
N ALA A 212 14.21 7.26 -9.95
CA ALA A 212 13.27 6.27 -9.43
C ALA A 212 12.07 6.08 -10.36
N GLY A 213 11.51 7.19 -10.91
CA GLY A 213 10.46 7.15 -11.91
C GLY A 213 10.90 6.44 -13.19
N GLN A 214 12.08 6.73 -13.72
CA GLN A 214 12.62 6.07 -14.92
C GLN A 214 12.82 4.57 -14.71
N LEU A 215 13.32 4.15 -13.55
CA LEU A 215 13.47 2.74 -13.20
C LEU A 215 12.11 2.03 -13.14
N LEU A 216 11.09 2.69 -12.59
CA LEU A 216 9.75 2.13 -12.53
C LEU A 216 9.12 2.02 -13.93
N GLU A 217 9.24 3.03 -14.77
CA GLU A 217 8.72 2.97 -16.15
C GLU A 217 9.44 1.87 -16.97
N ALA A 218 10.74 1.69 -16.78
CA ALA A 218 11.47 0.57 -17.37
C ALA A 218 10.95 -0.78 -16.85
N ALA A 219 10.63 -0.90 -15.56
CA ALA A 219 10.06 -2.11 -14.98
C ALA A 219 8.65 -2.40 -15.53
N LYS A 220 7.83 -1.37 -15.74
CA LYS A 220 6.51 -1.51 -16.41
C LYS A 220 6.69 -1.99 -17.84
N THR A 221 7.49 -1.31 -18.63
CA THR A 221 7.71 -1.59 -20.06
C THR A 221 8.31 -2.98 -20.31
N SER A 222 9.19 -3.44 -19.42
CA SER A 222 9.77 -4.79 -19.50
C SER A 222 8.81 -5.91 -19.04
N GLY A 223 7.62 -5.57 -18.57
CA GLY A 223 6.64 -6.49 -17.99
C GLY A 223 7.03 -7.01 -16.60
N LEU A 224 8.07 -6.47 -15.97
CA LEU A 224 8.47 -6.89 -14.63
C LEU A 224 7.37 -6.68 -13.60
N VAL A 225 6.68 -5.52 -13.65
CA VAL A 225 5.58 -5.21 -12.74
C VAL A 225 4.46 -6.26 -12.86
N GLY A 226 4.04 -6.59 -14.10
CA GLY A 226 3.01 -7.62 -14.33
C GLY A 226 3.44 -8.97 -13.75
N ARG A 227 4.63 -9.45 -14.10
CA ARG A 227 5.15 -10.71 -13.54
C ARG A 227 5.25 -10.73 -12.02
N ALA A 228 5.63 -9.63 -11.41
CA ALA A 228 5.69 -9.52 -9.94
C ALA A 228 4.28 -9.56 -9.30
N LEU A 229 3.29 -8.93 -9.93
CA LEU A 229 1.88 -9.01 -9.53
C LEU A 229 1.35 -10.44 -9.68
N ASP A 230 1.57 -11.09 -10.82
CA ASP A 230 1.18 -12.49 -11.05
C ASP A 230 1.79 -13.44 -10.01
N ALA A 231 3.10 -13.30 -9.74
CA ALA A 231 3.80 -14.11 -8.74
C ALA A 231 3.28 -13.86 -7.32
N ALA A 232 2.73 -12.68 -7.07
CA ALA A 232 2.07 -12.32 -5.82
C ALA A 232 0.60 -12.78 -5.73
N GLY A 233 0.05 -13.39 -6.80
CA GLY A 233 -1.32 -13.89 -6.85
C GLY A 233 -2.36 -12.90 -7.40
N PHE A 234 -1.92 -11.83 -8.04
CA PHE A 234 -2.77 -10.77 -8.61
C PHE A 234 -2.81 -10.84 -10.15
N THR A 235 -3.25 -11.97 -10.68
CA THR A 235 -3.23 -12.29 -12.12
C THR A 235 -4.11 -11.39 -13.00
N ASP A 236 -5.12 -10.74 -12.41
CA ASP A 236 -6.02 -9.82 -13.11
C ASP A 236 -5.70 -8.34 -12.78
N ALA A 237 -4.56 -8.08 -12.16
CA ALA A 237 -4.18 -6.74 -11.75
C ALA A 237 -3.69 -5.91 -12.94
N GLU A 238 -4.32 -4.76 -13.16
CA GLU A 238 -3.86 -3.81 -14.17
C GLU A 238 -2.65 -3.01 -13.64
N VAL A 239 -1.58 -3.02 -14.42
CA VAL A 239 -0.45 -2.13 -14.18
C VAL A 239 -0.91 -0.70 -14.38
N SER A 240 -0.61 0.19 -13.43
CA SER A 240 -0.94 1.61 -13.56
C SER A 240 -0.26 2.20 -14.80
N PRO A 241 -0.94 3.03 -15.57
CA PRO A 241 -0.36 3.71 -16.73
C PRO A 241 0.86 4.56 -16.36
#